data_4ae1678e0703191edc01aabb8629947f
#
_entry.id   4ae1678e0703191edc01aabb8629947f
#
_cell.length_a   1.000
_cell.length_b   1.000
_cell.length_c   1.000
_cell.angle_alpha   90.00
_cell.angle_beta   90.00
_cell.angle_gamma   90.00
#
_symmetry.space_group_name_H-M   'P 1'
#
loop_
_entity.id
_entity.type
_entity.pdbx_description
1 polymer ?
#
loop_
_entity_poly.entity_id
_entity_poly.type
_entity_poly.pdbx_seq_one_letter_code
_entity_poly.pdbx_strand_id
1 'polypeptide(L)'
;NGGVFSSSVGNSDYYAYLQGVETFANPEAVDINVFATPGINFLDHSSLVTQAIDMIENDRADSLYVMNSPNVSTAEEVIDNLDSVSIDSNYSATYWPWIQVRDGDNATQLYIPPTGEVLKNIALTDNVSYPWFAVAGYSRGLINAIKAYKKLTLDERDDLYKNRINPIATFSDTGTIIWGNKTLQVRESALDRINVRRLLLRARKLISAVAIRLLFEQNDEQVRNEFLRLVNPILESIKKERGLFDFRVTVSNDPEDIDANTLRGKIYIKPTRSLEFIDVEFVITPTGASFDNI
;
A
#
# COMPACT_ATOMS: atom_id res chain seq x y z
N ASN A 1 33.77 -5.97 14.08
CA ASN A 1 33.10 -5.38 15.23
C ASN A 1 31.61 -5.55 15.06
N GLY A 2 31.02 -6.56 15.68
CA GLY A 2 29.56 -6.79 15.70
C GLY A 2 28.86 -5.82 16.67
N GLY A 3 28.93 -4.51 16.38
CA GLY A 3 28.15 -3.53 17.11
C GLY A 3 26.66 -3.71 16.83
N VAL A 4 25.83 -3.60 17.85
CA VAL A 4 24.37 -3.56 17.69
C VAL A 4 24.01 -2.22 17.04
N PHE A 5 23.18 -2.27 16.00
CA PHE A 5 22.65 -1.06 15.36
C PHE A 5 21.91 -0.19 16.38
N SER A 6 22.21 1.11 16.38
CA SER A 6 21.54 2.07 17.26
C SER A 6 20.81 3.14 16.46
N SER A 7 19.51 3.24 16.69
CA SER A 7 18.64 4.28 16.11
C SER A 7 18.57 5.56 16.96
N SER A 8 19.41 5.69 18.00
CA SER A 8 19.43 6.89 18.83
C SER A 8 19.95 8.09 18.04
N VAL A 9 19.23 9.21 18.11
CA VAL A 9 19.67 10.49 17.52
C VAL A 9 21.02 10.89 18.12
N GLY A 10 22.00 11.19 17.26
CA GLY A 10 23.38 11.47 17.67
C GLY A 10 24.34 10.28 17.47
N ASN A 11 23.84 9.09 17.16
CA ASN A 11 24.66 7.95 16.78
C ASN A 11 24.97 7.95 15.27
N SER A 12 26.18 7.53 14.88
CA SER A 12 26.61 7.42 13.48
C SER A 12 25.71 6.50 12.66
N ASP A 13 25.19 5.42 13.25
CA ASP A 13 24.33 4.45 12.59
C ASP A 13 22.98 5.06 12.19
N TYR A 14 22.43 5.92 13.08
CA TYR A 14 21.20 6.67 12.78
C TYR A 14 21.37 7.54 11.54
N TYR A 15 22.44 8.34 11.49
CA TYR A 15 22.68 9.24 10.36
C TYR A 15 23.04 8.48 9.08
N ALA A 16 23.77 7.38 9.18
CA ALA A 16 24.05 6.54 8.02
C ALA A 16 22.79 5.92 7.43
N TYR A 17 21.87 5.47 8.29
CA TYR A 17 20.57 4.93 7.85
C TYR A 17 19.68 6.03 7.26
N LEU A 18 19.63 7.19 7.90
CA LEU A 18 18.89 8.36 7.41
C LEU A 18 19.40 8.79 6.03
N GLN A 19 20.69 8.89 5.83
CA GLN A 19 21.30 9.19 4.52
C GLN A 19 20.89 8.16 3.46
N GLY A 20 20.82 6.88 3.84
CA GLY A 20 20.30 5.82 2.97
C GLY A 20 18.84 6.06 2.56
N VAL A 21 17.98 6.48 3.51
CA VAL A 21 16.58 6.85 3.22
C VAL A 21 16.50 8.06 2.29
N GLU A 22 17.26 9.12 2.59
CA GLU A 22 17.29 10.37 1.80
C GLU A 22 17.78 10.16 0.36
N THR A 23 18.60 9.13 0.11
CA THR A 23 19.02 8.77 -1.26
C THR A 23 17.83 8.48 -2.17
N PHE A 24 16.73 8.03 -1.60
CA PHE A 24 15.48 7.75 -2.33
C PHE A 24 14.51 8.95 -2.38
N ALA A 25 14.81 10.08 -1.77
CA ALA A 25 13.89 11.21 -1.67
C ALA A 25 13.54 11.84 -3.03
N ASN A 26 14.49 11.83 -3.98
CA ASN A 26 14.25 12.42 -5.30
C ASN A 26 13.60 11.40 -6.27
N PRO A 27 12.31 11.59 -6.65
CA PRO A 27 11.62 10.70 -7.56
C PRO A 27 12.14 10.75 -9.00
N GLU A 28 12.82 11.83 -9.40
CA GLU A 28 13.43 11.95 -10.75
C GLU A 28 14.73 11.15 -10.85
N ALA A 29 15.45 10.99 -9.75
CA ALA A 29 16.70 10.25 -9.72
C ALA A 29 16.50 8.74 -9.58
N VAL A 30 15.52 8.32 -8.78
CA VAL A 30 15.26 6.90 -8.47
C VAL A 30 13.76 6.61 -8.59
N ASP A 31 13.37 5.83 -9.59
CA ASP A 31 11.96 5.38 -9.73
C ASP A 31 11.70 4.13 -8.88
N ILE A 32 10.85 4.26 -7.88
CA ILE A 32 10.39 3.16 -7.03
C ILE A 32 8.86 3.20 -6.90
N ASN A 33 8.23 2.04 -6.73
CA ASN A 33 6.79 1.91 -6.50
C ASN A 33 6.48 1.52 -5.05
N VAL A 34 7.41 0.83 -4.40
CA VAL A 34 7.29 0.38 -3.01
C VAL A 34 8.64 0.59 -2.31
N PHE A 35 8.58 1.04 -1.08
CA PHE A 35 9.74 1.27 -0.21
C PHE A 35 9.65 0.40 1.03
N ALA A 36 10.77 -0.04 1.55
CA ALA A 36 10.86 -0.76 2.82
C ALA A 36 12.20 -0.47 3.49
N THR A 37 12.23 -0.59 4.80
CA THR A 37 13.40 -0.34 5.65
C THR A 37 13.80 -1.63 6.38
N PRO A 38 14.66 -2.46 5.78
CA PRO A 38 15.11 -3.69 6.41
C PRO A 38 15.83 -3.44 7.73
N GLY A 39 15.61 -4.31 8.72
CA GLY A 39 16.31 -4.27 10.01
C GLY A 39 15.77 -3.28 11.03
N ILE A 40 14.83 -2.40 10.67
CA ILE A 40 14.17 -1.48 11.60
C ILE A 40 12.67 -1.75 11.67
N ASN A 41 12.06 -1.46 12.82
CA ASN A 41 10.61 -1.57 13.03
C ASN A 41 10.06 -0.27 13.63
N PHE A 42 8.73 -0.13 13.62
CA PHE A 42 8.09 1.12 14.00
C PHE A 42 8.16 1.45 15.50
N LEU A 43 8.44 0.47 16.36
CA LEU A 43 8.52 0.68 17.81
C LEU A 43 9.93 1.09 18.22
N ASP A 44 10.91 0.21 18.00
CA ASP A 44 12.29 0.40 18.49
C ASP A 44 13.03 1.52 17.73
N HIS A 45 12.59 1.82 16.50
CA HIS A 45 13.24 2.75 15.59
C HIS A 45 12.26 3.83 15.07
N SER A 46 11.33 4.26 15.93
CA SER A 46 10.22 5.15 15.56
C SER A 46 10.66 6.43 14.85
N SER A 47 11.79 7.04 15.25
CA SER A 47 12.30 8.25 14.64
C SER A 47 12.73 8.04 13.18
N LEU A 48 13.40 6.92 12.85
CA LEU A 48 13.79 6.59 11.47
C LEU A 48 12.57 6.22 10.62
N VAL A 49 11.61 5.50 11.20
CA VAL A 49 10.36 5.16 10.52
C VAL A 49 9.54 6.42 10.20
N THR A 50 9.47 7.37 11.13
CA THR A 50 8.80 8.66 10.89
C THR A 50 9.47 9.44 9.76
N GLN A 51 10.81 9.51 9.72
CA GLN A 51 11.54 10.14 8.61
C GLN A 51 11.27 9.42 7.27
N ALA A 52 11.20 8.10 7.27
CA ALA A 52 10.86 7.33 6.07
C ALA A 52 9.43 7.59 5.60
N ILE A 53 8.46 7.72 6.52
CA ILE A 53 7.07 8.10 6.19
C ILE A 53 7.05 9.51 5.60
N ASP A 54 7.72 10.47 6.22
CA ASP A 54 7.77 11.85 5.78
C ASP A 54 8.35 11.97 4.37
N MET A 55 9.47 11.33 4.12
CA MET A 55 10.09 11.25 2.79
C MET A 55 9.13 10.66 1.74
N ILE A 56 8.43 9.56 2.05
CA ILE A 56 7.49 8.92 1.12
C ILE A 56 6.24 9.75 0.89
N GLU A 57 5.70 10.41 1.91
CA GLU A 57 4.44 11.14 1.84
C GLU A 57 4.59 12.55 1.29
N ASN A 58 5.63 13.27 1.73
CA ASN A 58 5.83 14.69 1.44
C ASN A 58 6.82 14.92 0.29
N ASP A 59 7.96 14.25 0.28
CA ASP A 59 8.98 14.49 -0.75
C ASP A 59 8.66 13.75 -2.05
N ARG A 60 8.33 12.46 -1.97
CA ARG A 60 8.06 11.66 -3.17
C ARG A 60 6.58 11.66 -3.57
N ALA A 61 5.71 11.27 -2.69
CA ALA A 61 4.28 11.07 -2.87
C ALA A 61 3.91 10.15 -4.08
N ASP A 62 4.81 9.24 -4.49
CA ASP A 62 4.68 8.35 -5.65
C ASP A 62 4.91 6.87 -5.35
N SER A 63 5.15 6.51 -4.09
CA SER A 63 5.44 5.13 -3.65
C SER A 63 4.71 4.78 -2.36
N LEU A 64 4.61 3.47 -2.08
CA LEU A 64 4.03 2.94 -0.85
C LEU A 64 5.15 2.45 0.08
N TYR A 65 5.11 2.80 1.35
CA TYR A 65 6.02 2.30 2.37
C TYR A 65 5.44 1.09 3.10
N VAL A 66 6.17 -0.02 3.09
CA VAL A 66 5.82 -1.21 3.88
C VAL A 66 6.80 -1.33 5.04
N MET A 67 6.34 -0.97 6.22
CA MET A 67 7.16 -0.97 7.43
C MET A 67 7.05 -2.27 8.22
N ASN A 68 8.11 -2.63 8.95
CA ASN A 68 8.11 -3.80 9.81
C ASN A 68 7.41 -3.52 11.14
N SER A 69 6.65 -4.51 11.60
CA SER A 69 6.19 -4.58 12.99
C SER A 69 7.27 -5.15 13.92
N PRO A 70 7.25 -4.83 15.22
CA PRO A 70 8.09 -5.51 16.20
C PRO A 70 7.72 -7.00 16.30
N ASN A 71 8.67 -7.83 16.73
CA ASN A 71 8.43 -9.24 17.00
C ASN A 71 7.87 -9.42 18.42
N VAL A 72 6.56 -9.38 18.53
CA VAL A 72 5.83 -9.52 19.80
C VAL A 72 4.97 -10.78 19.81
N SER A 73 4.53 -11.20 21.00
CA SER A 73 3.91 -12.51 21.19
C SER A 73 2.38 -12.49 21.02
N THR A 74 1.73 -11.33 21.17
CA THR A 74 0.28 -11.21 21.14
C THR A 74 -0.21 -10.14 20.16
N ALA A 75 -1.44 -10.29 19.69
CA ALA A 75 -2.09 -9.31 18.82
C ALA A 75 -2.35 -7.99 19.57
N GLU A 76 -2.74 -8.06 20.84
CA GLU A 76 -2.94 -6.89 21.69
C GLU A 76 -1.66 -6.06 21.84
N GLU A 77 -0.54 -6.71 22.11
CA GLU A 77 0.77 -6.04 22.26
C GLU A 77 1.19 -5.29 20.99
N VAL A 78 1.00 -5.84 19.79
CA VAL A 78 1.36 -5.12 18.56
C VAL A 78 0.41 -3.97 18.26
N ILE A 79 -0.87 -4.07 18.66
CA ILE A 79 -1.85 -2.99 18.56
C ILE A 79 -1.46 -1.84 19.48
N ASP A 80 -1.20 -2.13 20.77
CA ASP A 80 -0.78 -1.13 21.76
C ASP A 80 0.52 -0.43 21.32
N ASN A 81 1.47 -1.19 20.78
CA ASN A 81 2.71 -0.64 20.26
C ASN A 81 2.48 0.30 19.06
N LEU A 82 1.57 -0.03 18.15
CA LEU A 82 1.24 0.85 17.01
C LEU A 82 0.55 2.13 17.49
N ASP A 83 -0.36 2.02 18.43
CA ASP A 83 -1.07 3.18 19.01
C ASP A 83 -0.12 4.09 19.79
N SER A 84 0.90 3.54 20.45
CA SER A 84 1.90 4.32 21.19
C SER A 84 2.74 5.24 20.29
N VAL A 85 2.98 4.84 19.03
CA VAL A 85 3.75 5.66 18.07
C VAL A 85 2.87 6.58 17.24
N SER A 86 1.53 6.45 17.34
CA SER A 86 0.53 7.36 16.75
C SER A 86 0.71 7.65 15.26
N ILE A 87 1.03 6.62 14.46
CA ILE A 87 1.22 6.77 13.00
C ILE A 87 -0.14 6.88 12.31
N ASP A 88 -0.33 7.94 11.52
CA ASP A 88 -1.47 8.15 10.63
C ASP A 88 -0.97 8.48 9.22
N SER A 89 -0.93 7.49 8.32
CA SER A 89 -0.48 7.67 6.95
C SER A 89 -1.18 6.71 6.00
N ASN A 90 -1.69 7.24 4.90
CA ASN A 90 -2.25 6.44 3.82
C ASN A 90 -1.18 5.99 2.79
N TYR A 91 0.08 6.39 2.99
CA TYR A 91 1.22 5.93 2.19
C TYR A 91 1.96 4.77 2.85
N SER A 92 1.56 4.35 4.05
CA SER A 92 2.24 3.32 4.81
C SER A 92 1.34 2.14 5.15
N ALA A 93 1.93 0.97 5.27
CA ALA A 93 1.25 -0.27 5.68
C ALA A 93 2.17 -1.12 6.55
N THR A 94 1.59 -1.88 7.49
CA THR A 94 2.30 -2.85 8.32
C THR A 94 1.59 -4.18 8.36
N TYR A 95 2.36 -5.24 8.63
CA TYR A 95 1.89 -6.63 8.64
C TYR A 95 2.40 -7.36 9.88
N TRP A 96 1.58 -8.21 10.47
CA TRP A 96 1.92 -9.04 11.61
C TRP A 96 1.10 -10.35 11.57
N PRO A 97 1.63 -11.48 12.10
CA PRO A 97 2.89 -11.72 12.77
C PRO A 97 4.08 -11.96 11.84
N TRP A 98 5.27 -12.08 12.42
CA TRP A 98 6.47 -12.52 11.73
C TRP A 98 6.29 -13.95 11.19
N ILE A 99 7.10 -14.30 10.22
CA ILE A 99 7.05 -15.59 9.54
C ILE A 99 8.33 -16.37 9.71
N GLN A 100 8.24 -17.69 9.77
CA GLN A 100 9.39 -18.57 9.80
C GLN A 100 9.75 -18.98 8.40
N VAL A 101 11.00 -18.76 8.03
CA VAL A 101 11.58 -19.13 6.74
C VAL A 101 12.81 -20.04 6.95
N ARG A 102 13.17 -20.78 5.91
CA ARG A 102 14.41 -21.54 5.91
C ARG A 102 15.54 -20.69 5.34
N ASP A 103 16.62 -20.56 6.10
CA ASP A 103 17.87 -20.04 5.59
C ASP A 103 18.54 -21.15 4.76
N GLY A 104 18.68 -20.91 3.44
CA GLY A 104 19.24 -21.89 2.51
C GLY A 104 20.74 -22.15 2.74
N ASP A 105 21.47 -21.13 3.18
CA ASP A 105 22.93 -21.18 3.32
C ASP A 105 23.35 -21.89 4.61
N ASN A 106 22.65 -21.63 5.71
CA ASN A 106 22.99 -22.19 7.04
C ASN A 106 22.13 -23.39 7.43
N ALA A 107 21.15 -23.78 6.60
CA ALA A 107 20.18 -24.83 6.89
C ALA A 107 19.39 -24.64 8.21
N THR A 108 19.29 -23.42 8.67
CA THR A 108 18.57 -23.02 9.89
C THR A 108 17.18 -22.46 9.58
N GLN A 109 16.35 -22.35 10.60
CA GLN A 109 15.03 -21.72 10.49
C GLN A 109 15.08 -20.40 11.26
N LEU A 110 14.69 -19.32 10.60
CA LEU A 110 14.69 -17.97 11.15
C LEU A 110 13.29 -17.38 11.14
N TYR A 111 13.00 -16.56 12.15
CA TYR A 111 11.83 -15.68 12.11
C TYR A 111 12.22 -14.32 11.55
N ILE A 112 11.50 -13.89 10.52
CA ILE A 112 11.73 -12.60 9.85
C ILE A 112 10.41 -11.83 9.74
N PRO A 113 10.46 -10.49 9.60
CA PRO A 113 9.29 -9.70 9.26
C PRO A 113 8.68 -10.17 7.93
N PRO A 114 7.36 -10.19 7.77
CA PRO A 114 6.70 -10.62 6.54
C PRO A 114 6.92 -9.66 5.36
N THR A 115 7.48 -8.50 5.59
CA THR A 115 7.66 -7.42 4.60
C THR A 115 8.31 -7.90 3.30
N GLY A 116 9.37 -8.73 3.38
CA GLY A 116 10.03 -9.25 2.17
C GLY A 116 9.10 -10.08 1.28
N GLU A 117 8.29 -10.96 1.87
CA GLU A 117 7.30 -11.76 1.12
C GLU A 117 6.13 -10.90 0.65
N VAL A 118 5.72 -9.87 1.41
CA VAL A 118 4.72 -8.89 0.97
C VAL A 118 5.20 -8.14 -0.26
N LEU A 119 6.44 -7.63 -0.27
CA LEU A 119 7.05 -6.95 -1.41
C LEU A 119 7.11 -7.86 -2.64
N LYS A 120 7.50 -9.12 -2.46
CA LYS A 120 7.51 -10.13 -3.52
C LYS A 120 6.10 -10.32 -4.11
N ASN A 121 5.06 -10.46 -3.28
CA ASN A 121 3.69 -10.65 -3.74
C ASN A 121 3.14 -9.38 -4.41
N ILE A 122 3.55 -8.20 -3.96
CA ILE A 122 3.28 -6.93 -4.65
C ILE A 122 3.89 -6.95 -6.05
N ALA A 123 5.16 -7.28 -6.18
CA ALA A 123 5.86 -7.33 -7.46
C ALA A 123 5.27 -8.39 -8.40
N LEU A 124 4.93 -9.57 -7.89
CA LEU A 124 4.25 -10.62 -8.66
C LEU A 124 2.88 -10.15 -9.16
N THR A 125 2.09 -9.49 -8.30
CA THR A 125 0.78 -8.96 -8.69
C THR A 125 0.91 -7.90 -9.77
N ASP A 126 1.91 -7.02 -9.69
CA ASP A 126 2.16 -6.00 -10.70
C ASP A 126 2.57 -6.58 -12.04
N ASN A 127 3.26 -7.71 -12.02
CA ASN A 127 3.72 -8.39 -13.23
C ASN A 127 2.62 -9.20 -13.94
N VAL A 128 1.72 -9.86 -13.17
CA VAL A 128 0.68 -10.74 -13.73
C VAL A 128 -0.71 -10.10 -13.80
N SER A 129 -0.89 -8.97 -13.15
CA SER A 129 -2.15 -8.24 -13.05
C SER A 129 -1.87 -6.73 -13.07
N TYR A 130 -2.52 -5.98 -12.18
CA TYR A 130 -2.37 -4.53 -12.07
C TYR A 130 -2.18 -4.09 -10.62
N PRO A 131 -1.53 -2.93 -10.37
CA PRO A 131 -1.26 -2.42 -9.03
C PRO A 131 -2.49 -2.19 -8.14
N TRP A 132 -3.67 -2.05 -8.72
CA TRP A 132 -4.93 -1.82 -8.00
C TRP A 132 -5.66 -3.10 -7.58
N PHE A 133 -5.09 -4.26 -7.82
CA PHE A 133 -5.59 -5.49 -7.24
C PHE A 133 -5.02 -5.68 -5.83
N ALA A 134 -5.88 -6.07 -4.89
CA ALA A 134 -5.44 -6.34 -3.52
C ALA A 134 -4.45 -7.50 -3.48
N VAL A 135 -3.33 -7.31 -2.79
CA VAL A 135 -2.30 -8.32 -2.54
C VAL A 135 -2.67 -9.04 -1.24
N ALA A 136 -3.81 -9.70 -1.24
CA ALA A 136 -4.34 -10.43 -0.11
C ALA A 136 -5.23 -11.60 -0.58
N GLY A 137 -5.53 -12.52 0.33
CA GLY A 137 -6.41 -13.67 0.08
C GLY A 137 -5.73 -14.80 -0.71
N TYR A 138 -6.51 -15.80 -1.04
CA TYR A 138 -6.05 -17.05 -1.64
C TYR A 138 -5.37 -16.90 -3.01
N SER A 139 -5.76 -15.90 -3.79
CA SER A 139 -5.27 -15.74 -5.16
C SER A 139 -3.91 -15.05 -5.25
N ARG A 140 -3.63 -14.08 -4.39
CA ARG A 140 -2.45 -13.19 -4.49
C ARG A 140 -1.68 -12.99 -3.19
N GLY A 141 -2.22 -13.51 -2.07
CA GLY A 141 -1.66 -13.33 -0.74
C GLY A 141 -0.81 -14.50 -0.24
N LEU A 142 -0.65 -15.58 -1.01
CA LEU A 142 0.10 -16.76 -0.55
C LEU A 142 1.57 -16.41 -0.29
N ILE A 143 2.05 -16.75 0.90
CA ILE A 143 3.43 -16.54 1.35
C ILE A 143 4.19 -17.86 1.38
N ASN A 144 5.41 -17.85 0.87
CA ASN A 144 6.30 -18.99 0.98
C ASN A 144 7.02 -19.00 2.35
N ALA A 145 6.30 -19.42 3.38
CA ALA A 145 6.80 -19.54 4.74
C ALA A 145 6.51 -20.94 5.32
N ILE A 146 7.35 -21.38 6.25
CA ILE A 146 7.12 -22.65 6.96
C ILE A 146 5.86 -22.50 7.82
N LYS A 147 5.76 -21.42 8.57
CA LYS A 147 4.60 -21.04 9.39
C LYS A 147 4.67 -19.55 9.80
N ALA A 148 3.57 -19.01 10.26
CA ALA A 148 3.56 -17.76 11.00
C ALA A 148 4.08 -17.96 12.45
N TYR A 149 4.67 -16.92 13.05
CA TYR A 149 5.11 -16.93 14.45
C TYR A 149 3.96 -17.28 15.39
N LYS A 150 2.78 -16.72 15.11
CA LYS A 150 1.55 -17.03 15.83
C LYS A 150 0.44 -17.41 14.84
N LYS A 151 -0.29 -18.48 15.15
CA LYS A 151 -1.52 -18.83 14.44
C LYS A 151 -2.67 -17.99 15.01
N LEU A 152 -3.21 -17.09 14.20
CA LEU A 152 -4.26 -16.17 14.59
C LEU A 152 -5.64 -16.84 14.61
N THR A 153 -6.42 -16.54 15.61
CA THR A 153 -7.87 -16.82 15.66
C THR A 153 -8.63 -15.85 14.75
N LEU A 154 -9.93 -16.07 14.57
CA LEU A 154 -10.78 -15.15 13.81
C LEU A 154 -10.83 -13.78 14.49
N ASP A 155 -11.09 -13.76 15.81
CA ASP A 155 -11.21 -12.52 16.58
C ASP A 155 -9.89 -11.72 16.55
N GLU A 156 -8.74 -12.38 16.74
CA GLU A 156 -7.45 -11.69 16.66
C GLU A 156 -7.18 -11.08 15.27
N ARG A 157 -7.60 -11.75 14.20
CA ARG A 157 -7.47 -11.19 12.83
C ARG A 157 -8.37 -9.97 12.65
N ASP A 158 -9.59 -10.02 13.16
CA ASP A 158 -10.54 -8.92 13.08
C ASP A 158 -10.07 -7.71 13.89
N ASP A 159 -9.51 -7.94 15.09
CA ASP A 159 -8.97 -6.89 15.94
C ASP A 159 -7.73 -6.24 15.33
N LEU A 160 -6.79 -7.02 14.79
CA LEU A 160 -5.66 -6.49 14.05
C LEU A 160 -6.13 -5.63 12.86
N TYR A 161 -7.07 -6.15 12.09
CA TYR A 161 -7.58 -5.49 10.90
C TYR A 161 -8.34 -4.19 11.23
N LYS A 162 -9.14 -4.17 12.32
CA LYS A 162 -9.77 -2.94 12.82
C LYS A 162 -8.71 -1.89 13.17
N ASN A 163 -7.61 -2.31 13.79
CA ASN A 163 -6.50 -1.45 14.22
C ASN A 163 -5.43 -1.22 13.14
N ARG A 164 -5.76 -1.40 11.85
CA ARG A 164 -4.91 -1.04 10.70
C ARG A 164 -3.64 -1.89 10.54
N ILE A 165 -3.57 -3.01 11.22
CA ILE A 165 -2.50 -4.00 11.07
C ILE A 165 -3.01 -5.12 10.16
N ASN A 166 -2.28 -5.38 9.07
CA ASN A 166 -2.67 -6.43 8.12
C ASN A 166 -2.26 -7.80 8.65
N PRO A 167 -3.21 -8.71 8.95
CA PRO A 167 -2.88 -10.01 9.51
C PRO A 167 -2.21 -10.93 8.47
N ILE A 168 -1.21 -11.68 8.93
CA ILE A 168 -0.69 -12.86 8.22
C ILE A 168 -1.37 -14.07 8.84
N ALA A 169 -2.31 -14.67 8.12
CA ALA A 169 -3.11 -15.79 8.60
C ALA A 169 -2.57 -17.13 8.10
N THR A 170 -2.67 -18.17 8.93
CA THR A 170 -2.30 -19.55 8.53
C THR A 170 -3.55 -20.41 8.52
N PHE A 171 -3.88 -20.94 7.34
CA PHE A 171 -4.99 -21.85 7.11
C PHE A 171 -4.46 -23.28 6.90
N SER A 172 -5.24 -24.27 7.34
CA SER A 172 -4.81 -25.68 7.30
C SER A 172 -4.74 -26.26 5.90
N ASP A 173 -5.53 -25.73 4.99
CA ASP A 173 -5.69 -26.17 3.61
C ASP A 173 -4.77 -25.44 2.62
N THR A 174 -4.41 -24.20 2.91
CA THR A 174 -3.72 -23.32 1.95
C THR A 174 -2.36 -22.82 2.45
N GLY A 175 -2.09 -22.91 3.76
CA GLY A 175 -0.85 -22.43 4.36
C GLY A 175 -0.93 -20.98 4.84
N THR A 176 0.17 -20.23 4.75
CA THR A 176 0.30 -18.89 5.26
C THR A 176 -0.02 -17.86 4.19
N ILE A 177 -0.92 -16.93 4.49
CA ILE A 177 -1.51 -15.99 3.53
C ILE A 177 -1.55 -14.57 4.12
N ILE A 178 -1.32 -13.55 3.30
CA ILE A 178 -1.64 -12.15 3.59
C ILE A 178 -3.17 -12.01 3.63
N TRP A 179 -3.72 -11.58 4.77
CA TRP A 179 -5.17 -11.50 4.99
C TRP A 179 -5.66 -10.08 5.27
N GLY A 180 -4.92 -9.06 4.86
CA GLY A 180 -5.28 -7.67 5.05
C GLY A 180 -4.85 -6.78 3.88
N ASN A 181 -5.52 -5.62 3.76
CA ASN A 181 -5.33 -4.67 2.67
C ASN A 181 -5.51 -3.21 3.14
N LYS A 182 -5.22 -2.93 4.43
CA LYS A 182 -5.35 -1.60 5.03
C LYS A 182 -4.03 -0.83 5.02
N THR A 183 -4.12 0.47 4.76
CA THR A 183 -3.07 1.45 5.09
C THR A 183 -3.15 1.81 6.57
N LEU A 184 -2.21 2.61 7.05
CA LEU A 184 -2.20 3.10 8.44
C LEU A 184 -3.04 4.35 8.65
N GLN A 185 -3.86 4.74 7.68
CA GLN A 185 -4.76 5.87 7.79
C GLN A 185 -5.80 5.64 8.90
N VAL A 186 -5.90 6.58 9.82
CA VAL A 186 -6.86 6.53 10.95
C VAL A 186 -8.27 6.86 10.46
N ARG A 187 -8.40 7.93 9.67
CA ARG A 187 -9.70 8.35 9.15
C ARG A 187 -10.16 7.42 8.02
N GLU A 188 -11.36 6.91 8.12
CA GLU A 188 -11.96 6.11 7.05
C GLU A 188 -12.13 6.92 5.77
N SER A 189 -11.57 6.42 4.68
CA SER A 189 -11.71 6.97 3.34
C SER A 189 -11.43 5.89 2.29
N ALA A 190 -11.49 6.23 1.01
CA ALA A 190 -11.07 5.29 -0.04
C ALA A 190 -9.56 4.96 0.03
N LEU A 191 -8.77 5.82 0.66
CA LEU A 191 -7.31 5.70 0.79
C LEU A 191 -6.87 4.85 1.98
N ASP A 192 -7.80 4.41 2.81
CA ASP A 192 -7.55 3.46 3.89
C ASP A 192 -7.28 2.02 3.36
N ARG A 193 -7.32 1.83 2.03
CA ARG A 193 -7.02 0.57 1.36
C ARG A 193 -5.78 0.67 0.48
N ILE A 194 -4.86 -0.28 0.65
CA ILE A 194 -3.57 -0.35 -0.08
C ILE A 194 -3.80 -0.39 -1.59
N ASN A 195 -4.74 -1.19 -2.07
CA ASN A 195 -5.03 -1.31 -3.50
C ASN A 195 -5.50 0.02 -4.12
N VAL A 196 -6.31 0.80 -3.42
CA VAL A 196 -6.75 2.12 -3.88
C VAL A 196 -5.61 3.13 -3.84
N ARG A 197 -4.79 3.11 -2.78
CA ARG A 197 -3.60 3.97 -2.73
C ARG A 197 -2.66 3.65 -3.89
N ARG A 198 -2.37 2.40 -4.17
CA ARG A 198 -1.51 1.97 -5.27
C ARG A 198 -2.09 2.32 -6.65
N LEU A 199 -3.41 2.25 -6.81
CA LEU A 199 -4.11 2.77 -7.98
C LEU A 199 -3.77 4.24 -8.23
N LEU A 200 -3.90 5.09 -7.20
CA LEU A 200 -3.62 6.52 -7.31
C LEU A 200 -2.16 6.81 -7.60
N LEU A 201 -1.23 6.10 -6.95
CA LEU A 201 0.19 6.25 -7.21
C LEU A 201 0.51 5.93 -8.67
N ARG A 202 -0.04 4.84 -9.21
CA ARG A 202 0.15 4.46 -10.61
C ARG A 202 -0.48 5.46 -11.57
N ALA A 203 -1.71 5.89 -11.33
CA ALA A 203 -2.39 6.89 -12.14
C ALA A 203 -1.61 8.22 -12.15
N ARG A 204 -1.14 8.68 -10.98
CA ARG A 204 -0.31 9.89 -10.85
C ARG A 204 0.96 9.79 -11.69
N LYS A 205 1.72 8.68 -11.59
CA LYS A 205 2.94 8.49 -12.40
C LYS A 205 2.66 8.54 -13.89
N LEU A 206 1.62 7.85 -14.36
CA LEU A 206 1.27 7.84 -15.78
C LEU A 206 0.84 9.23 -16.29
N ILE A 207 0.05 9.95 -15.49
CA ILE A 207 -0.41 11.29 -15.85
C ILE A 207 0.74 12.29 -15.82
N SER A 208 1.60 12.24 -14.80
CA SER A 208 2.79 13.11 -14.72
C SER A 208 3.73 12.89 -15.89
N ALA A 209 3.93 11.64 -16.34
CA ALA A 209 4.79 11.32 -17.49
C ALA A 209 4.29 11.91 -18.81
N VAL A 210 2.97 12.11 -18.97
CA VAL A 210 2.42 12.78 -20.17
C VAL A 210 2.30 14.28 -19.98
N ALA A 211 1.99 14.75 -18.77
CA ALA A 211 1.88 16.18 -18.45
C ALA A 211 3.22 16.92 -18.63
N ILE A 212 4.34 16.29 -18.29
CA ILE A 212 5.69 16.86 -18.47
C ILE A 212 5.99 17.23 -19.94
N ARG A 213 5.35 16.54 -20.90
CA ARG A 213 5.55 16.81 -22.34
C ARG A 213 4.88 18.11 -22.80
N LEU A 214 3.97 18.64 -21.98
CA LEU A 214 3.26 19.89 -22.25
C LEU A 214 3.95 21.12 -21.61
N LEU A 215 5.05 20.90 -20.87
CA LEU A 215 5.83 21.99 -20.32
C LEU A 215 6.48 22.80 -21.45
N PHE A 216 6.45 24.11 -21.30
CA PHE A 216 6.96 25.09 -22.27
C PHE A 216 6.13 25.24 -23.55
N GLU A 217 5.00 24.53 -23.67
CA GLU A 217 4.02 24.81 -24.73
C GLU A 217 3.25 26.12 -24.45
N GLN A 218 2.62 26.69 -25.48
CA GLN A 218 1.84 27.91 -25.32
C GLN A 218 0.61 27.64 -24.44
N ASN A 219 0.38 28.49 -23.44
CA ASN A 219 -0.76 28.34 -22.49
C ASN A 219 -2.09 28.78 -23.14
N ASP A 220 -2.57 28.03 -24.11
CA ASP A 220 -3.78 28.29 -24.89
C ASP A 220 -4.81 27.16 -24.77
N GLU A 221 -5.91 27.27 -25.47
CA GLU A 221 -6.96 26.25 -25.49
C GLU A 221 -6.46 24.94 -26.15
N GLN A 222 -5.50 25.00 -27.06
CA GLN A 222 -5.00 23.82 -27.72
C GLN A 222 -4.24 22.91 -26.75
N VAL A 223 -3.40 23.47 -25.88
CA VAL A 223 -2.68 22.68 -24.88
C VAL A 223 -3.61 22.10 -23.82
N ARG A 224 -4.72 22.79 -23.49
CA ARG A 224 -5.75 22.24 -22.59
C ARG A 224 -6.46 21.03 -23.21
N ASN A 225 -6.82 21.15 -24.46
CA ASN A 225 -7.42 20.05 -25.22
C ASN A 225 -6.43 18.88 -25.41
N GLU A 226 -5.16 19.18 -25.63
CA GLU A 226 -4.10 18.16 -25.72
C GLU A 226 -3.91 17.43 -24.38
N PHE A 227 -3.93 18.13 -23.25
CA PHE A 227 -3.89 17.50 -21.93
C PHE A 227 -5.05 16.51 -21.76
N LEU A 228 -6.29 16.92 -22.08
CA LEU A 228 -7.45 16.03 -22.02
C LEU A 228 -7.31 14.83 -22.94
N ARG A 229 -6.79 15.04 -24.14
CA ARG A 229 -6.54 13.99 -25.12
C ARG A 229 -5.51 12.96 -24.67
N LEU A 230 -4.51 13.37 -23.88
CA LEU A 230 -3.47 12.51 -23.33
C LEU A 230 -3.93 11.79 -22.06
N VAL A 231 -4.67 12.45 -21.17
CA VAL A 231 -5.05 11.92 -19.86
C VAL A 231 -6.27 11.00 -19.91
N ASN A 232 -7.30 11.34 -20.71
CA ASN A 232 -8.52 10.53 -20.80
C ASN A 232 -8.26 9.07 -21.23
N PRO A 233 -7.43 8.76 -22.23
CA PRO A 233 -7.14 7.37 -22.59
C PRO A 233 -6.46 6.56 -21.47
N ILE A 234 -5.62 7.21 -20.65
CA ILE A 234 -4.96 6.56 -19.51
C ILE A 234 -6.01 6.12 -18.49
N LEU A 235 -6.90 7.03 -18.11
CA LEU A 235 -7.96 6.74 -17.13
C LEU A 235 -8.99 5.75 -17.67
N GLU A 236 -9.30 5.82 -18.97
CA GLU A 236 -10.17 4.85 -19.64
C GLU A 236 -9.55 3.44 -19.67
N SER A 237 -8.24 3.33 -19.89
CA SER A 237 -7.52 2.05 -19.77
C SER A 237 -7.62 1.49 -18.34
N ILE A 238 -7.37 2.32 -17.32
CA ILE A 238 -7.49 1.91 -15.92
C ILE A 238 -8.94 1.47 -15.60
N LYS A 239 -9.95 2.15 -16.16
CA LYS A 239 -11.36 1.79 -15.99
C LYS A 239 -11.67 0.44 -16.65
N LYS A 240 -11.22 0.19 -17.88
CA LYS A 240 -11.36 -1.11 -18.57
C LYS A 240 -10.72 -2.24 -17.78
N GLU A 241 -9.59 -1.98 -17.15
CA GLU A 241 -8.84 -2.94 -16.32
C GLU A 241 -9.34 -3.02 -14.88
N ARG A 242 -10.60 -2.57 -14.62
CA ARG A 242 -11.30 -2.69 -13.34
C ARG A 242 -10.68 -1.88 -12.18
N GLY A 243 -9.85 -0.88 -12.47
CA GLY A 243 -9.29 0.00 -11.44
C GLY A 243 -10.25 1.10 -11.00
N LEU A 244 -11.08 1.58 -11.94
CA LEU A 244 -12.05 2.65 -11.69
C LEU A 244 -13.47 2.21 -12.09
N PHE A 245 -14.45 2.64 -11.32
CA PHE A 245 -15.84 2.62 -11.76
C PHE A 245 -16.13 3.74 -12.74
N ASP A 246 -15.62 4.94 -12.44
CA ASP A 246 -15.82 6.11 -13.27
C ASP A 246 -14.79 7.18 -12.97
N PHE A 247 -14.60 8.12 -13.91
CA PHE A 247 -13.72 9.26 -13.75
C PHE A 247 -14.24 10.48 -14.53
N ARG A 248 -13.76 11.66 -14.14
CA ARG A 248 -13.99 12.92 -14.86
C ARG A 248 -12.74 13.77 -14.77
N VAL A 249 -12.29 14.28 -15.91
CA VAL A 249 -11.18 15.24 -15.99
C VAL A 249 -11.74 16.60 -16.38
N THR A 250 -11.33 17.63 -15.69
CA THR A 250 -11.64 19.03 -16.02
C THR A 250 -10.36 19.85 -16.00
N VAL A 251 -10.24 20.79 -16.90
CA VAL A 251 -9.14 21.74 -16.93
C VAL A 251 -9.70 23.14 -16.73
N SER A 252 -9.05 23.91 -15.87
CA SER A 252 -9.42 25.30 -15.62
C SER A 252 -9.13 26.16 -16.84
N ASN A 253 -10.01 27.10 -17.10
CA ASN A 253 -9.83 28.14 -18.11
C ASN A 253 -9.89 29.53 -17.44
N ASP A 254 -9.58 29.60 -16.15
CA ASP A 254 -9.61 30.84 -15.38
C ASP A 254 -8.48 31.77 -15.85
N PRO A 255 -8.77 33.05 -16.09
CA PRO A 255 -7.76 34.03 -16.49
C PRO A 255 -6.56 34.10 -15.53
N GLU A 256 -6.80 33.93 -14.23
CA GLU A 256 -5.74 33.92 -13.21
C GLU A 256 -4.73 32.78 -13.41
N ASP A 257 -5.20 31.58 -13.82
CA ASP A 257 -4.33 30.45 -14.10
C ASP A 257 -3.52 30.71 -15.40
N ILE A 258 -4.14 31.36 -16.38
CA ILE A 258 -3.46 31.71 -17.64
C ILE A 258 -2.36 32.75 -17.39
N ASP A 259 -2.67 33.80 -16.63
CA ASP A 259 -1.72 34.88 -16.30
C ASP A 259 -0.55 34.36 -15.45
N ALA A 260 -0.82 33.33 -14.62
CA ALA A 260 0.20 32.65 -13.81
C ALA A 260 0.99 31.59 -14.59
N ASN A 261 0.81 31.46 -15.91
CA ASN A 261 1.42 30.43 -16.75
C ASN A 261 1.17 28.99 -16.25
N THR A 262 0.00 28.75 -15.64
CA THR A 262 -0.35 27.49 -15.00
C THR A 262 -1.49 26.79 -15.73
N LEU A 263 -1.33 25.49 -16.02
CA LEU A 263 -2.42 24.62 -16.42
C LEU A 263 -2.92 23.87 -15.18
N ARG A 264 -4.14 24.15 -14.73
CA ARG A 264 -4.74 23.48 -13.58
C ARG A 264 -5.79 22.46 -14.01
N GLY A 265 -5.45 21.20 -13.88
CA GLY A 265 -6.37 20.08 -14.11
C GLY A 265 -6.92 19.50 -12.80
N LYS A 266 -8.22 19.17 -12.78
CA LYS A 266 -8.85 18.42 -11.68
C LYS A 266 -9.33 17.07 -12.21
N ILE A 267 -8.92 16.01 -11.53
CA ILE A 267 -9.26 14.65 -11.88
C ILE A 267 -10.11 14.07 -10.74
N TYR A 268 -11.38 13.79 -11.05
CA TYR A 268 -12.32 13.13 -10.16
C TYR A 268 -12.34 11.66 -10.49
N ILE A 269 -12.18 10.79 -9.49
CA ILE A 269 -12.15 9.35 -9.69
C ILE A 269 -13.05 8.64 -8.69
N LYS A 270 -13.68 7.54 -9.15
CA LYS A 270 -14.40 6.59 -8.32
C LYS A 270 -13.65 5.27 -8.36
N PRO A 271 -12.79 4.98 -7.36
CA PRO A 271 -11.98 3.76 -7.37
C PRO A 271 -12.84 2.52 -7.13
N THR A 272 -12.44 1.39 -7.72
CA THR A 272 -12.98 0.08 -7.39
C THR A 272 -12.36 -0.40 -6.08
N ARG A 273 -13.20 -0.85 -5.14
CA ARG A 273 -12.75 -1.44 -3.88
C ARG A 273 -12.68 -2.95 -3.99
N SER A 274 -11.80 -3.58 -3.22
CA SER A 274 -11.78 -5.03 -3.07
C SER A 274 -12.98 -5.53 -2.27
N LEU A 275 -13.46 -6.73 -2.59
CA LEU A 275 -14.43 -7.43 -1.77
C LEU A 275 -13.71 -7.99 -0.54
N GLU A 276 -14.15 -7.62 0.67
CA GLU A 276 -13.53 -8.02 1.93
C GLU A 276 -14.46 -8.87 2.80
N PHE A 277 -15.77 -8.66 2.66
CA PHE A 277 -16.78 -9.37 3.42
C PHE A 277 -17.78 -10.03 2.48
N ILE A 278 -18.15 -11.28 2.78
CA ILE A 278 -19.17 -12.05 2.07
C ILE A 278 -20.17 -12.53 3.09
N ASP A 279 -21.41 -12.09 2.96
CA ASP A 279 -22.53 -12.59 3.72
C ASP A 279 -23.42 -13.45 2.80
N VAL A 280 -23.70 -14.67 3.22
CA VAL A 280 -24.50 -15.63 2.44
C VAL A 280 -25.64 -16.14 3.31
N GLU A 281 -26.85 -15.74 2.97
CA GLU A 281 -28.06 -16.21 3.62
C GLU A 281 -28.57 -17.48 2.93
N PHE A 282 -28.82 -18.53 3.72
CA PHE A 282 -29.48 -19.74 3.26
C PHE A 282 -30.92 -19.75 3.70
N VAL A 283 -31.84 -19.64 2.75
CA VAL A 283 -33.27 -19.74 3.02
C VAL A 283 -33.74 -21.17 2.72
N ILE A 284 -34.21 -21.88 3.76
CA ILE A 284 -34.75 -23.24 3.64
C ILE A 284 -36.23 -23.10 3.33
N THR A 285 -36.63 -23.47 2.12
CA THR A 285 -38.03 -23.51 1.69
C THR A 285 -38.62 -24.92 1.79
N PRO A 286 -39.92 -25.08 2.08
CA PRO A 286 -40.59 -26.38 2.05
C PRO A 286 -40.49 -27.02 0.66
N THR A 287 -40.51 -28.35 0.61
CA THR A 287 -40.30 -29.16 -0.62
C THR A 287 -41.32 -28.85 -1.75
N GLY A 288 -42.45 -28.22 -1.46
CA GLY A 288 -43.48 -27.84 -2.43
C GLY A 288 -43.53 -26.36 -2.80
N ALA A 289 -42.54 -25.54 -2.33
CA ALA A 289 -42.52 -24.12 -2.65
C ALA A 289 -41.95 -23.88 -4.06
N SER A 290 -42.64 -23.03 -4.84
CA SER A 290 -42.13 -22.55 -6.13
C SER A 290 -41.13 -21.42 -5.88
N PHE A 291 -40.00 -21.44 -6.57
CA PHE A 291 -38.98 -20.37 -6.52
C PHE A 291 -39.33 -19.13 -7.37
N ASP A 292 -40.46 -19.18 -8.11
CA ASP A 292 -40.87 -18.08 -8.99
C ASP A 292 -41.37 -16.83 -8.25
N ASN A 293 -41.53 -16.92 -6.92
CA ASN A 293 -42.02 -15.84 -6.05
C ASN A 293 -41.07 -15.45 -4.90
N ILE A 294 -39.79 -15.76 -5.01
CA ILE A 294 -38.76 -15.40 -4.01
C ILE A 294 -37.85 -14.32 -4.55
#